data_97da646cc597b1d3afc74f9bbd5b267b
#
_entry.id   97da646cc597b1d3afc74f9bbd5b267b
#
_cell.length_a   1.000
_cell.length_b   1.000
_cell.length_c   1.000
_cell.angle_alpha   90.00
_cell.angle_beta   90.00
_cell.angle_gamma   90.00
#
_symmetry.space_group_name_H-M   'P 1'
#
loop_
_entity.id
_entity.type
_entity.pdbx_description
1 polymer ?
#
loop_
_entity_poly.entity_id
_entity_poly.type
_entity_poly.pdbx_seq_one_letter_code
_entity_poly.pdbx_strand_id
1 'polypeptide(L)'
;MTTRTTTPTVKKNTRKANTCKAANCRKQATAKYCSTACRVASHRKADKKKSPRVVKTAIDHMDGSFWTKLCNHLGRAGTVQASPYNAGEYLTLFKLDKQCAAFNGDAGRVYELSHIAPASKGGFFNLTNLVIAPTSMNRAHGSTHFGFGEGVDMTETNPRFLITSTTPHETIKQLLIDLHGEAFMLKEAKAVKPVKSTRKADLTQVLMMFNPCNDTHANLLKSVEFINGLTGRQMKQALEIVKGEDTMPIYFAPATPLVDVFTSELARMTKYRPEFATIADSLTAAMATQKHAPQSLFTSEHGKTLFNLLHGKTLVQSTIERLILENTLVFRVRYGTGFNFHIIEEHQGFWMQDHADRVMLTSKWEVTQAATCQESPF
;
A
#
# COMPACT_ATOMS: atom_id res chain seq x y z
N MET A 1 -99.98 30.20 -1.92
CA MET A 1 -98.90 30.50 -0.92
C MET A 1 -97.72 29.68 -1.26
N THR A 2 -96.74 30.29 -1.84
CA THR A 2 -95.49 29.65 -2.34
C THR A 2 -94.35 30.08 -1.41
N THR A 3 -93.88 29.16 -0.61
CA THR A 3 -92.75 29.34 0.31
C THR A 3 -91.41 29.21 -0.46
N ARG A 4 -90.61 30.33 -0.59
CA ARG A 4 -89.25 30.35 -1.09
C ARG A 4 -88.27 29.93 -0.01
N THR A 5 -87.64 28.76 -0.20
CA THR A 5 -86.47 28.30 0.62
C THR A 5 -85.22 28.97 0.11
N THR A 6 -84.58 29.85 0.94
CA THR A 6 -83.32 30.43 0.68
C THR A 6 -82.21 29.58 1.24
N THR A 7 -81.35 28.99 0.33
CA THR A 7 -80.11 28.20 0.67
C THR A 7 -79.01 29.16 1.08
N PRO A 8 -78.27 28.96 2.20
CA PRO A 8 -77.15 29.82 2.61
C PRO A 8 -75.94 29.55 1.73
N THR A 9 -75.47 30.63 1.10
CA THR A 9 -74.23 30.60 0.30
C THR A 9 -73.02 30.58 1.23
N VAL A 10 -72.31 29.43 1.31
CA VAL A 10 -71.04 29.28 2.01
C VAL A 10 -69.95 30.02 1.22
N LYS A 11 -69.47 31.12 1.76
CA LYS A 11 -68.29 31.82 1.24
C LYS A 11 -67.06 30.94 1.35
N LYS A 12 -66.56 30.37 0.26
CA LYS A 12 -65.27 29.67 0.21
C LYS A 12 -64.15 30.70 0.40
N ASN A 13 -63.53 30.69 1.57
CA ASN A 13 -62.35 31.46 1.89
C ASN A 13 -61.14 30.85 1.07
N THR A 14 -60.89 31.35 -0.14
CA THR A 14 -59.72 30.96 -0.96
C THR A 14 -58.46 31.55 -0.38
N ARG A 15 -57.82 30.81 0.50
CA ARG A 15 -56.44 31.16 0.96
C ARG A 15 -55.51 31.12 -0.24
N LYS A 16 -54.86 32.24 -0.57
CA LYS A 16 -53.81 32.35 -1.59
C LYS A 16 -52.73 31.29 -1.28
N ALA A 17 -52.51 30.33 -2.17
CA ALA A 17 -51.46 29.35 -2.03
C ALA A 17 -50.09 30.03 -2.21
N ASN A 18 -49.22 29.89 -1.24
CA ASN A 18 -47.84 30.41 -1.28
C ASN A 18 -46.88 29.34 -1.79
N THR A 19 -45.80 29.75 -2.47
CA THR A 19 -44.72 28.81 -2.85
C THR A 19 -43.94 28.35 -1.63
N CYS A 20 -43.63 27.07 -1.53
CA CYS A 20 -42.83 26.48 -0.45
C CYS A 20 -41.48 27.19 -0.31
N LYS A 21 -41.10 27.59 0.91
CA LYS A 21 -39.83 28.29 1.21
C LYS A 21 -38.59 27.36 1.30
N ALA A 22 -38.76 26.05 1.12
CA ALA A 22 -37.63 25.15 1.06
C ALA A 22 -36.85 25.35 -0.24
N ALA A 23 -35.53 25.42 -0.17
CA ALA A 23 -34.67 25.57 -1.34
C ALA A 23 -34.92 24.42 -2.33
N ASN A 24 -35.08 24.75 -3.62
CA ASN A 24 -35.35 23.83 -4.72
C ASN A 24 -36.74 23.16 -4.71
N CYS A 25 -37.68 23.63 -3.86
CA CYS A 25 -39.06 23.13 -3.87
C CYS A 25 -39.99 24.17 -4.56
N ARG A 26 -40.63 23.79 -5.67
CA ARG A 26 -41.57 24.65 -6.44
C ARG A 26 -43.05 24.33 -6.14
N LYS A 27 -43.33 23.46 -5.15
CA LYS A 27 -44.71 23.07 -4.81
C LYS A 27 -45.44 24.22 -4.11
N GLN A 28 -46.73 24.36 -4.42
CA GLN A 28 -47.61 25.24 -3.68
C GLN A 28 -47.81 24.74 -2.27
N ALA A 29 -47.89 25.61 -1.29
CA ALA A 29 -48.10 25.29 0.12
C ALA A 29 -49.11 26.23 0.75
N THR A 30 -50.00 25.67 1.57
CA THR A 30 -50.96 26.46 2.38
C THR A 30 -50.31 27.05 3.63
N ALA A 31 -49.08 26.60 3.96
CA ALA A 31 -48.27 27.08 5.03
C ALA A 31 -46.83 27.46 4.49
N LYS A 32 -45.92 27.78 5.36
CA LYS A 32 -44.54 28.15 4.98
C LYS A 32 -43.81 27.05 4.20
N TYR A 33 -44.16 25.78 4.40
CA TYR A 33 -43.57 24.60 3.74
C TYR A 33 -44.67 23.65 3.27
N CYS A 34 -44.48 23.00 2.12
CA CYS A 34 -45.45 22.08 1.53
C CYS A 34 -45.49 20.72 2.25
N SER A 35 -44.48 20.37 3.03
CA SER A 35 -44.40 19.12 3.79
C SER A 35 -43.47 19.23 4.99
N THR A 36 -43.56 18.28 5.91
CA THR A 36 -42.64 18.14 7.05
C THR A 36 -41.21 17.92 6.57
N ALA A 37 -41.02 17.17 5.48
CA ALA A 37 -39.69 16.94 4.89
C ALA A 37 -39.06 18.26 4.42
N CYS A 38 -39.80 19.15 3.76
CA CYS A 38 -39.32 20.46 3.33
C CYS A 38 -38.98 21.37 4.52
N ARG A 39 -39.76 21.29 5.60
CA ARG A 39 -39.47 22.02 6.85
C ARG A 39 -38.19 21.54 7.47
N VAL A 40 -37.98 20.23 7.63
CA VAL A 40 -36.79 19.62 8.21
C VAL A 40 -35.55 19.91 7.36
N ALA A 41 -35.66 19.80 6.01
CA ALA A 41 -34.56 20.12 5.10
C ALA A 41 -34.13 21.59 5.17
N SER A 42 -35.09 22.52 5.34
CA SER A 42 -34.81 23.95 5.51
C SER A 42 -34.12 24.24 6.83
N HIS A 43 -34.55 23.61 7.94
CA HIS A 43 -33.90 23.74 9.24
C HIS A 43 -32.49 23.15 9.22
N ARG A 44 -32.29 21.95 8.68
CA ARG A 44 -30.93 21.34 8.55
C ARG A 44 -29.96 22.21 7.73
N LYS A 45 -30.44 22.94 6.70
CA LYS A 45 -29.61 23.90 5.95
C LYS A 45 -29.29 25.15 6.75
N ALA A 46 -30.25 25.63 7.56
CA ALA A 46 -30.03 26.79 8.42
C ALA A 46 -29.01 26.48 9.54
N ASP A 47 -29.11 25.29 10.13
CA ASP A 47 -28.18 24.85 11.19
C ASP A 47 -26.77 24.62 10.64
N LYS A 48 -26.64 24.07 9.43
CA LYS A 48 -25.33 23.96 8.76
C LYS A 48 -24.66 25.30 8.41
N LYS A 49 -25.46 26.35 8.18
CA LYS A 49 -24.93 27.72 7.95
C LYS A 49 -24.53 28.42 9.24
N LYS A 50 -25.08 28.00 10.39
CA LYS A 50 -24.84 28.66 11.70
C LYS A 50 -23.65 28.09 12.46
N SER A 51 -23.20 26.87 12.15
CA SER A 51 -21.99 26.34 12.76
C SER A 51 -20.78 27.08 12.20
N PRO A 52 -19.98 27.79 12.98
CA PRO A 52 -18.71 28.34 12.51
C PRO A 52 -17.90 27.17 11.94
N ARG A 53 -17.41 27.35 10.73
CA ARG A 53 -16.57 26.33 10.09
C ARG A 53 -15.26 26.31 10.89
N VAL A 54 -15.10 25.30 11.76
CA VAL A 54 -13.85 25.10 12.49
C VAL A 54 -12.75 25.00 11.43
N VAL A 55 -11.84 25.97 11.43
CA VAL A 55 -10.66 25.94 10.55
C VAL A 55 -9.74 24.88 11.12
N LYS A 56 -9.59 23.80 10.38
CA LYS A 56 -8.70 22.71 10.76
C LYS A 56 -7.25 23.15 10.62
N THR A 57 -6.46 22.90 11.65
CA THR A 57 -5.01 23.11 11.71
C THR A 57 -4.27 21.99 10.98
N ALA A 58 -2.96 22.11 10.81
CA ALA A 58 -2.14 21.03 10.23
C ALA A 58 -2.25 19.73 11.04
N ILE A 59 -2.26 19.81 12.37
CA ILE A 59 -2.38 18.65 13.27
C ILE A 59 -3.66 17.86 12.99
N ASP A 60 -4.79 18.53 12.78
CA ASP A 60 -6.08 17.88 12.47
C ASP A 60 -6.07 17.06 11.18
N HIS A 61 -5.08 17.27 10.33
CA HIS A 61 -4.86 16.52 9.08
C HIS A 61 -3.76 15.45 9.19
N MET A 62 -2.95 15.48 10.27
CA MET A 62 -1.86 14.51 10.50
C MET A 62 -2.35 13.25 11.21
N ASP A 63 -3.48 12.70 10.75
CA ASP A 63 -4.03 11.45 11.28
C ASP A 63 -3.69 10.25 10.40
N GLY A 64 -3.67 9.05 11.03
CA GLY A 64 -3.53 7.78 10.34
C GLY A 64 -2.15 7.15 10.46
N SER A 65 -2.04 5.93 9.92
CA SER A 65 -0.87 5.07 10.09
C SER A 65 0.44 5.64 9.56
N PHE A 66 0.39 6.43 8.50
CA PHE A 66 1.58 7.07 7.94
C PHE A 66 2.22 8.07 8.93
N TRP A 67 1.40 8.96 9.49
CA TRP A 67 1.87 9.94 10.47
C TRP A 67 2.37 9.27 11.76
N THR A 68 1.70 8.20 12.19
CA THR A 68 2.17 7.36 13.31
C THR A 68 3.54 6.74 13.01
N LYS A 69 3.76 6.21 11.81
CA LYS A 69 5.05 5.64 11.39
C LYS A 69 6.14 6.71 11.37
N LEU A 70 5.85 7.89 10.83
CA LEU A 70 6.77 9.03 10.82
C LEU A 70 7.15 9.42 12.26
N CYS A 71 6.18 9.65 13.14
CA CYS A 71 6.45 10.00 14.55
C CYS A 71 7.31 8.95 15.26
N ASN A 72 7.02 7.65 15.05
CA ASN A 72 7.82 6.56 15.60
C ASN A 72 9.25 6.54 15.04
N HIS A 73 9.42 6.88 13.76
CA HIS A 73 10.74 7.01 13.16
C HIS A 73 11.52 8.17 13.80
N LEU A 74 10.92 9.35 13.84
CA LEU A 74 11.56 10.54 14.40
C LEU A 74 11.94 10.33 15.87
N GLY A 75 11.06 9.69 16.67
CA GLY A 75 11.37 9.32 18.05
C GLY A 75 12.59 8.39 18.15
N ARG A 76 12.79 7.47 17.20
CA ARG A 76 14.00 6.63 17.13
C ARG A 76 15.24 7.38 16.62
N ALA A 77 15.04 8.33 15.71
CA ALA A 77 16.10 9.19 15.21
C ALA A 77 16.58 10.23 16.26
N GLY A 78 15.78 10.45 17.30
CA GLY A 78 16.12 11.39 18.37
C GLY A 78 15.86 12.85 18.06
N THR A 79 15.36 13.17 16.85
CA THR A 79 15.10 14.55 16.42
C THR A 79 14.02 14.63 15.34
N VAL A 80 13.23 15.70 15.35
CA VAL A 80 12.30 16.00 14.25
C VAL A 80 13.00 16.51 13.00
N GLN A 81 14.27 16.93 13.09
CA GLN A 81 15.07 17.35 11.95
C GLN A 81 15.39 16.20 10.98
N ALA A 82 15.17 14.93 11.38
CA ALA A 82 15.25 13.78 10.49
C ALA A 82 14.01 13.61 9.58
N SER A 83 13.09 14.58 9.57
CA SER A 83 11.90 14.61 8.71
C SER A 83 12.20 15.12 7.30
N PRO A 84 11.31 14.86 6.32
CA PRO A 84 11.44 15.43 4.98
C PRO A 84 11.39 16.97 4.96
N TYR A 85 12.21 17.59 4.14
CA TYR A 85 12.27 19.04 4.01
C TYR A 85 11.63 19.58 2.72
N ASN A 86 11.53 18.75 1.67
CA ASN A 86 11.09 19.20 0.37
C ASN A 86 9.56 19.14 0.21
N ALA A 87 8.99 20.12 -0.49
CA ALA A 87 7.57 20.13 -0.80
C ALA A 87 7.17 18.90 -1.65
N GLY A 88 6.07 18.23 -1.25
CA GLY A 88 5.55 17.04 -1.91
C GLY A 88 6.26 15.72 -1.54
N GLU A 89 7.31 15.79 -0.73
CA GLU A 89 8.04 14.59 -0.33
C GLU A 89 7.22 13.71 0.61
N TYR A 90 6.44 14.30 1.53
CA TYR A 90 5.51 13.57 2.39
C TYR A 90 4.48 12.75 1.60
N LEU A 91 3.93 13.32 0.51
CA LEU A 91 3.02 12.59 -0.38
C LEU A 91 3.73 11.43 -1.09
N THR A 92 4.97 11.63 -1.52
CA THR A 92 5.73 10.58 -2.22
C THR A 92 6.12 9.45 -1.28
N LEU A 93 6.51 9.77 -0.04
CA LEU A 93 6.74 8.79 1.02
C LEU A 93 5.47 8.03 1.41
N PHE A 94 4.32 8.72 1.45
CA PHE A 94 3.04 8.06 1.65
C PHE A 94 2.72 7.07 0.51
N LYS A 95 3.03 7.42 -0.74
CA LYS A 95 2.89 6.50 -1.87
C LYS A 95 3.83 5.30 -1.74
N LEU A 96 5.07 5.50 -1.31
CA LEU A 96 6.01 4.42 -1.02
C LEU A 96 5.51 3.48 0.09
N ASP A 97 4.95 4.04 1.17
CA ASP A 97 4.31 3.24 2.24
C ASP A 97 3.11 2.42 1.70
N LYS A 98 2.32 3.00 0.80
CA LYS A 98 1.23 2.29 0.12
C LYS A 98 1.73 1.20 -0.82
N GLN A 99 2.80 1.44 -1.55
CA GLN A 99 3.44 0.44 -2.40
C GLN A 99 3.96 -0.73 -1.57
N CYS A 100 4.63 -0.45 -0.44
CA CYS A 100 5.05 -1.48 0.51
C CYS A 100 3.85 -2.31 1.01
N ALA A 101 2.73 -1.67 1.34
CA ALA A 101 1.51 -2.37 1.74
C ALA A 101 0.91 -3.19 0.59
N ALA A 102 0.99 -2.72 -0.65
CA ALA A 102 0.53 -3.46 -1.83
C ALA A 102 1.39 -4.71 -2.08
N PHE A 103 2.70 -4.61 -1.91
CA PHE A 103 3.61 -5.75 -2.03
C PHE A 103 3.34 -6.84 -0.97
N ASN A 104 2.84 -6.46 0.19
CA ASN A 104 2.46 -7.43 1.23
C ASN A 104 1.21 -8.24 0.88
N GLY A 105 0.34 -7.73 0.00
CA GLY A 105 -0.95 -8.35 -0.26
C GLY A 105 -1.75 -8.55 1.03
N ASP A 106 -2.26 -9.77 1.20
CA ASP A 106 -2.96 -10.22 2.43
C ASP A 106 -2.10 -11.17 3.28
N ALA A 107 -0.83 -11.36 2.90
CA ALA A 107 0.10 -12.27 3.59
C ALA A 107 0.68 -11.69 4.90
N GLY A 108 0.18 -10.55 5.35
CA GLY A 108 0.65 -9.88 6.54
C GLY A 108 1.87 -8.98 6.29
N ARG A 109 2.82 -8.95 7.22
CA ARG A 109 3.99 -8.06 7.14
C ARG A 109 5.21 -8.81 6.59
N VAL A 110 5.21 -9.10 5.31
CA VAL A 110 6.33 -9.74 4.58
C VAL A 110 7.40 -8.70 4.27
N TYR A 111 6.99 -7.50 3.86
CA TYR A 111 7.85 -6.38 3.52
C TYR A 111 7.59 -5.18 4.43
N GLU A 112 8.63 -4.39 4.67
CA GLU A 112 8.57 -3.13 5.41
C GLU A 112 9.54 -2.10 4.82
N LEU A 113 9.36 -0.83 5.21
CA LEU A 113 10.31 0.21 4.89
C LEU A 113 11.57 0.03 5.74
N SER A 114 12.69 -0.18 5.10
CA SER A 114 14.01 -0.33 5.67
C SER A 114 14.83 0.94 5.44
N HIS A 115 15.70 1.27 6.39
CA HIS A 115 16.55 2.45 6.34
C HIS A 115 17.96 2.08 5.89
N ILE A 116 18.51 2.81 4.94
CA ILE A 116 19.90 2.68 4.50
C ILE A 116 20.83 3.17 5.62
N ALA A 117 20.70 4.44 6.05
CA ALA A 117 21.24 4.92 7.30
C ALA A 117 20.20 4.69 8.41
N PRO A 118 20.49 3.89 9.45
CA PRO A 118 19.52 3.52 10.47
C PRO A 118 18.95 4.72 11.21
N ALA A 119 17.64 4.68 11.52
CA ALA A 119 16.97 5.73 12.30
C ALA A 119 17.68 5.99 13.64
N SER A 120 18.12 4.93 14.35
CA SER A 120 18.88 5.06 15.62
C SER A 120 20.25 5.77 15.50
N LYS A 121 20.69 6.04 14.28
CA LYS A 121 21.88 6.84 13.95
C LYS A 121 21.53 8.16 13.28
N GLY A 122 20.31 8.66 13.50
CA GLY A 122 19.85 9.94 12.93
C GLY A 122 19.40 9.84 11.46
N GLY A 123 19.31 8.64 10.86
CA GLY A 123 18.97 8.49 9.45
C GLY A 123 17.65 9.19 9.08
N PHE A 124 17.64 9.91 7.94
CA PHE A 124 16.46 10.66 7.48
C PHE A 124 15.29 9.76 7.09
N PHE A 125 14.08 10.26 7.33
CA PHE A 125 12.86 9.67 6.79
C PHE A 125 12.56 10.28 5.42
N ASN A 126 13.38 9.95 4.44
CA ASN A 126 13.27 10.47 3.08
C ASN A 126 13.42 9.37 2.02
N LEU A 127 13.17 9.72 0.76
CA LEU A 127 13.16 8.76 -0.36
C LEU A 127 14.53 8.19 -0.69
N THR A 128 15.60 8.92 -0.40
CA THR A 128 16.98 8.50 -0.65
C THR A 128 17.49 7.51 0.39
N ASN A 129 16.90 7.54 1.60
CA ASN A 129 17.30 6.70 2.72
C ASN A 129 16.34 5.53 3.03
N LEU A 130 15.23 5.40 2.29
CA LEU A 130 14.25 4.35 2.52
C LEU A 130 14.15 3.41 1.31
N VAL A 131 14.14 2.09 1.59
CA VAL A 131 13.90 1.03 0.62
C VAL A 131 12.83 0.07 1.14
N ILE A 132 12.05 -0.54 0.24
CA ILE A 132 11.14 -1.64 0.60
C ILE A 132 11.97 -2.93 0.63
N ALA A 133 11.95 -3.61 1.76
CA ALA A 133 12.76 -4.81 1.95
C ALA A 133 11.99 -5.87 2.77
N PRO A 134 12.39 -7.16 2.66
CA PRO A 134 11.82 -8.21 3.50
C PRO A 134 12.01 -7.91 4.98
N THR A 135 10.93 -8.08 5.76
CA THR A 135 10.94 -7.84 7.21
C THR A 135 12.00 -8.68 7.92
N SER A 136 12.22 -9.93 7.48
CA SER A 136 13.25 -10.81 8.04
C SER A 136 14.67 -10.26 7.83
N MET A 137 14.96 -9.79 6.60
CA MET A 137 16.28 -9.22 6.27
C MET A 137 16.50 -7.89 7.00
N ASN A 138 15.49 -7.01 7.03
CA ASN A 138 15.57 -5.74 7.74
C ASN A 138 15.81 -5.94 9.25
N ARG A 139 15.13 -6.88 9.88
CA ARG A 139 15.33 -7.19 11.31
C ARG A 139 16.71 -7.79 11.57
N ALA A 140 17.19 -8.69 10.70
CA ALA A 140 18.53 -9.24 10.80
C ALA A 140 19.63 -8.19 10.60
N HIS A 141 19.37 -7.18 9.75
CA HIS A 141 20.27 -6.05 9.52
C HIS A 141 20.38 -5.12 10.73
N GLY A 142 19.25 -4.93 11.46
CA GLY A 142 19.20 -4.16 12.71
C GLY A 142 19.64 -2.71 12.52
N SER A 143 20.67 -2.29 13.26
CA SER A 143 21.27 -0.95 13.15
C SER A 143 22.61 -0.94 12.40
N THR A 144 22.90 -1.97 11.63
CA THR A 144 24.10 -2.01 10.78
C THR A 144 24.06 -0.86 9.75
N HIS A 145 25.19 -0.20 9.56
CA HIS A 145 25.33 0.90 8.59
C HIS A 145 26.57 0.67 7.77
N PHE A 146 26.42 0.65 6.45
CA PHE A 146 27.55 0.43 5.52
C PHE A 146 28.22 1.73 5.05
N GLY A 147 27.94 2.85 5.75
CA GLY A 147 28.49 4.17 5.41
C GLY A 147 27.77 4.89 4.28
N PHE A 148 26.63 4.36 3.81
CA PHE A 148 25.79 4.96 2.78
C PHE A 148 24.45 5.43 3.38
N GLY A 149 23.82 6.42 2.74
CA GLY A 149 22.60 7.05 3.23
C GLY A 149 22.90 8.29 4.07
N GLU A 150 21.90 9.15 4.17
CA GLU A 150 22.02 10.43 4.84
C GLU A 150 21.33 10.40 6.20
N GLY A 151 21.87 11.16 7.15
CA GLY A 151 21.32 11.33 8.49
C GLY A 151 21.65 12.70 9.06
N VAL A 152 20.96 13.05 10.14
CA VAL A 152 21.23 14.26 10.90
C VAL A 152 22.48 14.05 11.75
N ASP A 153 23.41 15.00 11.70
CA ASP A 153 24.46 15.07 12.69
C ASP A 153 23.88 15.52 14.02
N MET A 154 23.85 14.61 14.98
CA MET A 154 23.26 14.87 16.29
C MET A 154 24.04 15.93 17.09
N THR A 155 25.30 16.18 16.75
CA THR A 155 26.12 17.23 17.41
C THR A 155 25.75 18.63 16.92
N GLU A 156 25.22 18.76 15.70
CA GLU A 156 24.77 20.01 15.09
C GLU A 156 23.24 20.23 15.23
N THR A 157 22.54 19.27 15.83
CA THR A 157 21.08 19.33 15.99
C THR A 157 20.68 20.43 16.96
N ASN A 158 19.71 21.26 16.57
CA ASN A 158 19.16 22.26 17.45
C ASN A 158 18.44 21.58 18.65
N PRO A 159 18.85 21.87 19.91
CA PRO A 159 18.28 21.23 21.11
C PRO A 159 16.76 21.34 21.22
N ARG A 160 16.14 22.39 20.65
CA ARG A 160 14.69 22.57 20.62
C ARG A 160 13.96 21.42 19.92
N PHE A 161 14.59 20.80 18.95
CA PHE A 161 14.00 19.76 18.11
C PHE A 161 14.42 18.33 18.51
N LEU A 162 15.13 18.18 19.63
CA LEU A 162 15.45 16.88 20.20
C LEU A 162 14.21 16.27 20.83
N ILE A 163 14.05 14.99 20.58
CA ILE A 163 12.94 14.16 21.09
C ILE A 163 13.45 12.78 21.49
N THR A 164 12.59 11.98 22.08
CA THR A 164 12.88 10.59 22.44
C THR A 164 11.81 9.66 21.87
N SER A 165 12.05 8.37 21.93
CA SER A 165 11.04 7.36 21.52
C SER A 165 9.78 7.37 22.40
N THR A 166 9.82 8.02 23.56
CA THR A 166 8.68 8.18 24.47
C THR A 166 7.96 9.52 24.32
N THR A 167 8.46 10.43 23.46
CA THR A 167 7.81 11.72 23.21
C THR A 167 6.44 11.48 22.57
N PRO A 168 5.35 12.09 23.10
CA PRO A 168 4.01 11.93 22.54
C PRO A 168 3.94 12.37 21.08
N HIS A 169 3.20 11.64 20.25
CA HIS A 169 3.07 11.95 18.82
C HIS A 169 2.54 13.37 18.57
N GLU A 170 1.62 13.85 19.39
CA GLU A 170 1.09 15.23 19.27
C GLU A 170 2.18 16.27 19.46
N THR A 171 3.10 16.05 20.42
CA THR A 171 4.28 16.91 20.62
C THR A 171 5.20 16.87 19.40
N ILE A 172 5.45 15.67 18.83
CA ILE A 172 6.27 15.53 17.61
C ILE A 172 5.63 16.28 16.44
N LYS A 173 4.32 16.15 16.25
CA LYS A 173 3.58 16.88 15.20
C LYS A 173 3.67 18.41 15.39
N GLN A 174 3.58 18.89 16.62
CA GLN A 174 3.76 20.33 16.91
C GLN A 174 5.17 20.78 16.58
N LEU A 175 6.20 20.01 16.96
CA LEU A 175 7.59 20.33 16.62
C LEU A 175 7.86 20.31 15.11
N LEU A 176 7.17 19.44 14.34
CA LEU A 176 7.23 19.47 12.87
C LEU A 176 6.64 20.78 12.31
N ILE A 177 5.55 21.26 12.89
CA ILE A 177 4.97 22.57 12.53
C ILE A 177 5.93 23.70 12.89
N ASP A 178 6.55 23.65 14.05
CA ASP A 178 7.52 24.64 14.50
C ASP A 178 8.77 24.66 13.61
N LEU A 179 9.20 23.49 13.09
CA LEU A 179 10.35 23.35 12.21
C LEU A 179 10.07 23.86 10.79
N HIS A 180 8.94 23.45 10.21
CA HIS A 180 8.63 23.67 8.79
C HIS A 180 7.65 24.82 8.54
N GLY A 181 6.93 25.27 9.57
CA GLY A 181 5.86 26.25 9.50
C GLY A 181 4.48 25.65 9.23
N GLU A 182 3.45 26.26 9.85
CA GLU A 182 2.04 25.80 9.77
C GLU A 182 1.54 25.67 8.31
N ALA A 183 1.82 26.68 7.47
CA ALA A 183 1.34 26.71 6.09
C ALA A 183 1.92 25.55 5.26
N PHE A 184 3.20 25.24 5.42
CA PHE A 184 3.87 24.11 4.76
C PHE A 184 3.25 22.79 5.23
N MET A 185 3.21 22.58 6.55
CA MET A 185 2.70 21.32 7.11
C MET A 185 1.22 21.11 6.82
N LEU A 186 0.40 22.16 6.79
CA LEU A 186 -1.01 22.08 6.41
C LEU A 186 -1.18 21.63 4.95
N LYS A 187 -0.33 22.11 4.03
CA LYS A 187 -0.33 21.72 2.63
C LYS A 187 0.04 20.23 2.49
N GLU A 188 1.13 19.82 3.12
CA GLU A 188 1.61 18.43 3.07
C GLU A 188 0.62 17.46 3.74
N ALA A 189 0.09 17.80 4.91
CA ALA A 189 -0.89 16.98 5.61
C ALA A 189 -2.22 16.83 4.85
N LYS A 190 -2.65 17.86 4.11
CA LYS A 190 -3.81 17.76 3.21
C LYS A 190 -3.54 16.90 1.99
N ALA A 191 -2.32 16.86 1.49
CA ALA A 191 -1.92 16.01 0.37
C ALA A 191 -1.89 14.53 0.76
N VAL A 192 -1.41 14.22 1.98
CA VAL A 192 -1.41 12.89 2.59
C VAL A 192 -2.80 12.60 3.15
N LYS A 193 -3.75 12.25 2.28
CA LYS A 193 -5.11 11.94 2.72
C LYS A 193 -5.18 10.51 3.29
N PRO A 194 -5.48 10.34 4.58
CA PRO A 194 -5.74 9.01 5.11
C PRO A 194 -7.01 8.45 4.46
N VAL A 195 -6.91 7.23 3.93
CA VAL A 195 -8.10 6.50 3.51
C VAL A 195 -8.86 6.14 4.77
N LYS A 196 -10.08 6.67 4.93
CA LYS A 196 -10.95 6.29 6.04
C LYS A 196 -11.25 4.81 5.90
N SER A 197 -10.77 4.02 6.86
CA SER A 197 -11.08 2.60 6.91
C SER A 197 -12.57 2.42 7.26
N THR A 198 -13.31 1.77 6.38
CA THR A 198 -14.70 1.34 6.65
C THR A 198 -14.73 0.02 7.40
N ARG A 199 -13.57 -0.65 7.58
CA ARG A 199 -13.48 -2.01 8.14
C ARG A 199 -14.30 -2.21 9.43
N LYS A 200 -14.30 -1.24 10.34
CA LYS A 200 -15.05 -1.36 11.60
C LYS A 200 -16.55 -1.35 11.35
N ALA A 201 -17.04 -0.50 10.46
CA ALA A 201 -18.47 -0.43 10.11
C ALA A 201 -18.88 -1.67 9.32
N ASP A 202 -18.06 -2.08 8.35
CA ASP A 202 -18.30 -3.27 7.53
C ASP A 202 -18.29 -4.54 8.42
N LEU A 203 -17.33 -4.67 9.36
CA LEU A 203 -17.29 -5.77 10.34
C LEU A 203 -18.58 -5.85 11.16
N THR A 204 -19.05 -4.71 11.68
CA THR A 204 -20.30 -4.68 12.46
C THR A 204 -21.48 -5.18 11.62
N GLN A 205 -21.57 -4.77 10.35
CA GLN A 205 -22.62 -5.23 9.45
C GLN A 205 -22.50 -6.72 9.13
N VAL A 206 -21.29 -7.20 8.83
CA VAL A 206 -21.04 -8.62 8.53
C VAL A 206 -21.44 -9.48 9.73
N LEU A 207 -21.03 -9.12 10.96
CA LEU A 207 -21.36 -9.88 12.17
C LEU A 207 -22.86 -9.87 12.46
N MET A 208 -23.57 -8.78 12.16
CA MET A 208 -25.05 -8.72 12.31
C MET A 208 -25.79 -9.61 11.32
N MET A 209 -25.26 -9.79 10.12
CA MET A 209 -25.89 -10.55 9.04
C MET A 209 -25.38 -12.00 8.94
N PHE A 210 -24.24 -12.31 9.55
CA PHE A 210 -23.66 -13.64 9.52
C PHE A 210 -24.59 -14.65 10.21
N ASN A 211 -24.98 -15.67 9.46
CA ASN A 211 -25.79 -16.79 9.97
C ASN A 211 -25.00 -18.10 9.76
N PRO A 212 -24.53 -18.74 10.84
CA PRO A 212 -23.76 -19.98 10.72
C PRO A 212 -24.60 -21.17 10.22
N CYS A 213 -25.94 -21.08 10.28
CA CYS A 213 -26.84 -22.10 9.73
C CYS A 213 -27.12 -21.90 8.23
N ASN A 214 -26.62 -20.83 7.62
CA ASN A 214 -26.69 -20.63 6.18
C ASN A 214 -25.45 -21.28 5.54
N ASP A 215 -25.65 -22.24 4.65
CA ASP A 215 -24.58 -23.01 4.02
C ASP A 215 -23.54 -22.14 3.31
N THR A 216 -23.97 -21.08 2.62
CA THR A 216 -23.06 -20.14 1.97
C THR A 216 -22.20 -19.40 2.98
N HIS A 217 -22.80 -18.88 4.07
CA HIS A 217 -22.05 -18.19 5.11
C HIS A 217 -21.08 -19.14 5.84
N ALA A 218 -21.54 -20.35 6.18
CA ALA A 218 -20.72 -21.37 6.84
C ALA A 218 -19.52 -21.79 5.99
N ASN A 219 -19.72 -21.97 4.69
CA ASN A 219 -18.68 -22.41 3.77
C ASN A 219 -17.67 -21.28 3.43
N LEU A 220 -18.14 -20.05 3.21
CA LEU A 220 -17.32 -18.95 2.73
C LEU A 220 -16.70 -18.09 3.85
N LEU A 221 -17.43 -17.92 4.97
CA LEU A 221 -17.01 -17.09 6.10
C LEU A 221 -16.57 -17.89 7.33
N LYS A 222 -16.83 -19.18 7.33
CA LYS A 222 -16.37 -20.19 8.31
C LYS A 222 -16.78 -19.89 9.76
N SER A 223 -16.23 -18.84 10.38
CA SER A 223 -16.49 -18.50 11.79
C SER A 223 -16.34 -17.01 12.06
N VAL A 224 -16.79 -16.59 13.25
CA VAL A 224 -16.61 -15.22 13.74
C VAL A 224 -15.14 -14.85 13.89
N GLU A 225 -14.30 -15.79 14.30
CA GLU A 225 -12.84 -15.60 14.41
C GLU A 225 -12.22 -15.35 13.04
N PHE A 226 -12.61 -16.12 12.03
CA PHE A 226 -12.19 -15.91 10.66
C PHE A 226 -12.60 -14.52 10.16
N ILE A 227 -13.86 -14.11 10.36
CA ILE A 227 -14.37 -12.79 9.98
C ILE A 227 -13.55 -11.68 10.66
N ASN A 228 -13.25 -11.81 11.95
CA ASN A 228 -12.45 -10.84 12.70
C ASN A 228 -11.01 -10.70 12.17
N GLY A 229 -10.46 -11.75 11.56
CA GLY A 229 -9.12 -11.77 10.95
C GLY A 229 -9.03 -11.07 9.59
N LEU A 230 -10.16 -10.80 8.92
CA LEU A 230 -10.19 -10.26 7.56
C LEU A 230 -9.64 -8.84 7.47
N THR A 231 -8.91 -8.54 6.39
CA THR A 231 -8.48 -7.19 6.03
C THR A 231 -9.65 -6.32 5.59
N GLY A 232 -9.44 -5.00 5.46
CA GLY A 232 -10.51 -4.10 5.02
C GLY A 232 -11.06 -4.42 3.63
N ARG A 233 -10.24 -4.97 2.71
CA ARG A 233 -10.69 -5.40 1.37
C ARG A 233 -11.53 -6.66 1.47
N GLN A 234 -11.04 -7.65 2.18
CA GLN A 234 -11.72 -8.92 2.40
C GLN A 234 -13.03 -8.74 3.17
N MET A 235 -13.08 -7.76 4.09
CA MET A 235 -14.29 -7.41 4.82
C MET A 235 -15.41 -6.87 3.90
N LYS A 236 -15.05 -6.13 2.85
CA LYS A 236 -16.03 -5.71 1.83
C LYS A 236 -16.59 -6.90 1.08
N GLN A 237 -15.73 -7.83 0.65
CA GLN A 237 -16.19 -9.06 0.01
C GLN A 237 -17.05 -9.91 0.97
N ALA A 238 -16.66 -10.00 2.24
CA ALA A 238 -17.49 -10.66 3.26
C ALA A 238 -18.87 -10.00 3.39
N LEU A 239 -18.94 -8.67 3.28
CA LEU A 239 -20.21 -7.94 3.32
C LEU A 239 -21.09 -8.26 2.09
N GLU A 240 -20.51 -8.40 0.91
CA GLU A 240 -21.21 -8.81 -0.31
C GLU A 240 -21.73 -10.26 -0.19
N ILE A 241 -20.91 -11.16 0.42
CA ILE A 241 -21.35 -12.55 0.70
C ILE A 241 -22.55 -12.61 1.63
N VAL A 242 -22.53 -11.89 2.78
CA VAL A 242 -23.67 -11.93 3.72
C VAL A 242 -24.93 -11.29 3.17
N LYS A 243 -24.81 -10.41 2.17
CA LYS A 243 -25.94 -9.84 1.43
C LYS A 243 -26.46 -10.76 0.31
N GLY A 244 -25.75 -11.82 -0.02
CA GLY A 244 -26.04 -12.68 -1.15
C GLY A 244 -25.67 -12.10 -2.52
N GLU A 245 -24.82 -11.07 -2.54
CA GLU A 245 -24.34 -10.38 -3.74
C GLU A 245 -23.10 -11.08 -4.34
N ASP A 246 -22.34 -11.82 -3.53
CA ASP A 246 -21.17 -12.61 -3.94
C ASP A 246 -21.25 -14.04 -3.39
N THR A 247 -20.83 -15.01 -4.20
CA THR A 247 -20.80 -16.44 -3.83
C THR A 247 -19.38 -17.03 -3.96
N MET A 248 -18.39 -16.19 -4.25
CA MET A 248 -17.02 -16.63 -4.40
C MET A 248 -16.30 -16.67 -3.04
N PRO A 249 -15.36 -17.63 -2.85
CA PRO A 249 -14.51 -17.64 -1.67
C PRO A 249 -13.73 -16.35 -1.52
N ILE A 250 -13.50 -15.94 -0.26
CA ILE A 250 -12.70 -14.75 0.01
C ILE A 250 -11.29 -14.93 -0.57
N TYR A 251 -10.91 -14.00 -1.44
CA TYR A 251 -9.61 -14.02 -2.08
C TYR A 251 -8.53 -13.45 -1.17
N PHE A 252 -7.47 -14.23 -0.98
CA PHE A 252 -6.27 -13.84 -0.28
C PHE A 252 -5.16 -13.55 -1.31
N ALA A 253 -4.84 -12.27 -1.46
CA ALA A 253 -3.75 -11.88 -2.34
C ALA A 253 -2.41 -12.32 -1.73
N PRO A 254 -1.59 -13.10 -2.44
CA PRO A 254 -0.25 -13.44 -1.96
C PRO A 254 0.63 -12.18 -1.90
N ALA A 255 1.71 -12.25 -1.13
CA ALA A 255 2.74 -11.23 -1.21
C ALA A 255 3.40 -11.25 -2.60
N THR A 256 3.81 -10.08 -3.06
CA THR A 256 4.58 -9.95 -4.30
C THR A 256 5.88 -10.74 -4.19
N PRO A 257 6.31 -11.46 -5.23
CA PRO A 257 7.59 -12.16 -5.24
C PRO A 257 8.77 -11.25 -4.92
N LEU A 258 9.75 -11.78 -4.22
CA LEU A 258 10.92 -11.02 -3.73
C LEU A 258 11.70 -10.33 -4.85
N VAL A 259 11.84 -11.01 -5.98
CA VAL A 259 12.54 -10.47 -7.15
C VAL A 259 11.84 -9.24 -7.72
N ASP A 260 10.50 -9.25 -7.80
CA ASP A 260 9.72 -8.11 -8.31
C ASP A 260 9.88 -6.89 -7.41
N VAL A 261 9.89 -7.10 -6.08
CA VAL A 261 10.09 -6.04 -5.10
C VAL A 261 11.46 -5.42 -5.26
N PHE A 262 12.53 -6.23 -5.32
CA PHE A 262 13.89 -5.71 -5.46
C PHE A 262 14.14 -5.06 -6.82
N THR A 263 13.59 -5.60 -7.91
CA THR A 263 13.68 -4.97 -9.24
C THR A 263 13.00 -3.60 -9.24
N SER A 264 11.81 -3.50 -8.63
CA SER A 264 11.09 -2.24 -8.46
C SER A 264 11.88 -1.23 -7.62
N GLU A 265 12.50 -1.66 -6.52
CA GLU A 265 13.30 -0.79 -5.66
C GLU A 265 14.61 -0.35 -6.32
N LEU A 266 15.30 -1.22 -7.03
CA LEU A 266 16.47 -0.84 -7.83
C LEU A 266 16.11 0.22 -8.87
N ALA A 267 15.04 -0.01 -9.65
CA ALA A 267 14.56 0.95 -10.63
C ALA A 267 14.17 2.29 -9.99
N ARG A 268 13.55 2.27 -8.81
CA ARG A 268 13.23 3.50 -8.06
C ARG A 268 14.49 4.23 -7.60
N MET A 269 15.48 3.48 -7.13
CA MET A 269 16.72 4.03 -6.58
C MET A 269 17.67 4.54 -7.63
N THR A 270 17.54 4.18 -8.92
CA THR A 270 18.36 4.73 -10.01
C THR A 270 18.31 6.25 -10.09
N LYS A 271 17.22 6.87 -9.64
CA LYS A 271 17.09 8.35 -9.58
C LYS A 271 18.07 8.99 -8.61
N TYR A 272 18.49 8.26 -7.59
CA TYR A 272 19.38 8.74 -6.52
C TYR A 272 20.75 8.08 -6.60
N ARG A 273 20.82 6.91 -7.23
CA ARG A 273 21.98 6.06 -7.36
C ARG A 273 22.07 5.53 -8.80
N PRO A 274 22.56 6.34 -9.76
CA PRO A 274 22.61 5.99 -11.18
C PRO A 274 23.36 4.68 -11.49
N GLU A 275 24.29 4.29 -10.61
CA GLU A 275 25.04 3.03 -10.72
C GLU A 275 24.15 1.78 -10.66
N PHE A 276 22.92 1.90 -10.19
CA PHE A 276 21.96 0.79 -10.18
C PHE A 276 21.28 0.55 -11.53
N ALA A 277 21.39 1.45 -12.50
CA ALA A 277 20.65 1.36 -13.76
C ALA A 277 20.92 0.04 -14.49
N THR A 278 22.20 -0.31 -14.69
CA THR A 278 22.57 -1.55 -15.40
C THR A 278 22.01 -2.80 -14.72
N ILE A 279 22.05 -2.84 -13.38
CA ILE A 279 21.52 -4.00 -12.61
C ILE A 279 19.99 -4.05 -12.71
N ALA A 280 19.33 -2.91 -12.57
CA ALA A 280 17.87 -2.81 -12.67
C ALA A 280 17.36 -3.24 -14.05
N ASP A 281 18.01 -2.78 -15.12
CA ASP A 281 17.67 -3.11 -16.50
C ASP A 281 17.91 -4.59 -16.79
N SER A 282 19.03 -5.14 -16.35
CA SER A 282 19.36 -6.56 -16.53
C SER A 282 18.37 -7.48 -15.81
N LEU A 283 18.02 -7.16 -14.56
CA LEU A 283 17.02 -7.93 -13.82
C LEU A 283 15.61 -7.79 -14.41
N THR A 284 15.25 -6.59 -14.88
CA THR A 284 13.97 -6.36 -15.57
C THR A 284 13.87 -7.18 -16.84
N ALA A 285 14.95 -7.22 -17.64
CA ALA A 285 15.02 -8.04 -18.84
C ALA A 285 14.91 -9.54 -18.51
N ALA A 286 15.65 -10.00 -17.49
CA ALA A 286 15.59 -11.39 -17.02
C ALA A 286 14.17 -11.78 -16.58
N MET A 287 13.50 -10.92 -15.82
CA MET A 287 12.12 -11.13 -15.38
C MET A 287 11.13 -11.20 -16.55
N ALA A 288 11.30 -10.35 -17.55
CA ALA A 288 10.45 -10.36 -18.75
C ALA A 288 10.53 -11.69 -19.52
N THR A 289 11.70 -12.31 -19.53
CA THR A 289 11.92 -13.61 -20.20
C THR A 289 11.46 -14.79 -19.37
N GLN A 290 11.50 -14.69 -18.03
CA GLN A 290 11.11 -15.78 -17.11
C GLN A 290 9.60 -15.91 -16.88
N LYS A 291 8.76 -15.06 -17.45
CA LYS A 291 7.28 -15.12 -17.29
C LYS A 291 6.66 -16.49 -17.56
N HIS A 292 7.37 -17.36 -18.27
CA HIS A 292 6.92 -18.71 -18.62
C HIS A 292 7.78 -19.82 -18.00
N ALA A 293 8.76 -19.46 -17.16
CA ALA A 293 9.58 -20.46 -16.46
C ALA A 293 8.81 -21.00 -15.23
N PRO A 294 8.78 -22.33 -15.03
CA PRO A 294 8.00 -22.93 -13.96
C PRO A 294 8.52 -22.64 -12.54
N GLN A 295 9.72 -22.10 -12.40
CA GLN A 295 10.29 -21.70 -11.12
C GLN A 295 11.20 -20.48 -11.30
N SER A 296 11.10 -19.53 -10.36
CA SER A 296 12.04 -18.43 -10.30
C SER A 296 13.42 -18.94 -9.89
N LEU A 297 14.43 -18.64 -10.71
CA LEU A 297 15.83 -18.91 -10.38
C LEU A 297 16.35 -18.01 -9.25
N PHE A 298 15.54 -17.04 -8.82
CA PHE A 298 15.88 -16.09 -7.81
C PHE A 298 15.92 -16.72 -6.41
N THR A 299 17.12 -16.88 -5.87
CA THR A 299 17.34 -17.53 -4.57
C THR A 299 17.31 -16.51 -3.41
N SER A 300 17.26 -17.02 -2.17
CA SER A 300 17.40 -16.18 -0.97
C SER A 300 18.78 -15.49 -0.90
N GLU A 301 19.81 -16.07 -1.51
CA GLU A 301 21.17 -15.52 -1.61
C GLU A 301 21.19 -14.28 -2.51
N HIS A 302 20.54 -14.38 -3.69
CA HIS A 302 20.32 -13.23 -4.58
C HIS A 302 19.61 -12.11 -3.85
N GLY A 303 18.56 -12.44 -3.08
CA GLY A 303 17.84 -11.48 -2.24
C GLY A 303 18.73 -10.79 -1.21
N LYS A 304 19.62 -11.51 -0.51
CA LYS A 304 20.59 -10.94 0.43
C LYS A 304 21.60 -10.04 -0.27
N THR A 305 22.06 -10.44 -1.45
CA THR A 305 23.00 -9.66 -2.27
C THR A 305 22.38 -8.32 -2.65
N LEU A 306 21.15 -8.31 -3.18
CA LEU A 306 20.43 -7.09 -3.55
C LEU A 306 20.06 -6.23 -2.33
N PHE A 307 19.67 -6.85 -1.22
CA PHE A 307 19.44 -6.15 0.03
C PHE A 307 20.67 -5.38 0.48
N ASN A 308 21.84 -6.05 0.52
CA ASN A 308 23.11 -5.45 0.90
C ASN A 308 23.50 -4.30 -0.06
N LEU A 309 23.34 -4.49 -1.37
CA LEU A 309 23.60 -3.48 -2.38
C LEU A 309 22.72 -2.24 -2.17
N LEU A 310 21.42 -2.41 -1.98
CA LEU A 310 20.49 -1.32 -1.73
C LEU A 310 20.83 -0.55 -0.44
N HIS A 311 21.33 -1.25 0.59
CA HIS A 311 21.78 -0.64 1.85
C HIS A 311 23.20 -0.04 1.79
N GLY A 312 23.82 -0.01 0.61
CA GLY A 312 25.11 0.65 0.39
C GLY A 312 26.34 -0.19 0.66
N LYS A 313 26.17 -1.51 0.86
CA LYS A 313 27.34 -2.40 0.96
C LYS A 313 28.03 -2.46 -0.41
N THR A 314 29.33 -2.15 -0.44
CA THR A 314 30.14 -2.34 -1.63
C THR A 314 30.26 -3.84 -1.93
N LEU A 315 29.87 -4.22 -3.13
CA LEU A 315 29.98 -5.59 -3.61
C LEU A 315 31.10 -5.69 -4.65
N VAL A 316 31.76 -6.84 -4.68
CA VAL A 316 32.74 -7.13 -5.71
C VAL A 316 32.05 -7.25 -7.06
N GLN A 317 32.60 -6.70 -8.12
CA GLN A 317 32.02 -6.69 -9.47
C GLN A 317 31.62 -8.09 -9.94
N SER A 318 32.44 -9.09 -9.68
CA SER A 318 32.14 -10.49 -10.01
C SER A 318 30.89 -11.05 -9.31
N THR A 319 30.54 -10.53 -8.12
CA THR A 319 29.31 -10.91 -7.43
C THR A 319 28.09 -10.35 -8.14
N ILE A 320 28.17 -9.11 -8.63
CA ILE A 320 27.09 -8.45 -9.40
C ILE A 320 26.93 -9.17 -10.74
N GLU A 321 28.01 -9.44 -11.44
CA GLU A 321 28.01 -10.16 -12.72
C GLU A 321 27.41 -11.56 -12.58
N ARG A 322 27.79 -12.29 -11.54
CA ARG A 322 27.22 -13.59 -11.23
C ARG A 322 25.71 -13.49 -10.94
N LEU A 323 25.27 -12.51 -10.16
CA LEU A 323 23.85 -12.28 -9.88
C LEU A 323 23.06 -12.06 -11.18
N ILE A 324 23.58 -11.21 -12.08
CA ILE A 324 22.95 -10.93 -13.37
C ILE A 324 22.92 -12.21 -14.19
N LEU A 325 24.04 -12.90 -14.31
CA LEU A 325 24.20 -14.12 -15.07
C LEU A 325 23.21 -15.19 -14.64
N GLU A 326 23.18 -15.53 -13.36
CA GLU A 326 22.31 -16.56 -12.78
C GLU A 326 20.82 -16.25 -12.95
N ASN A 327 20.43 -14.98 -13.06
CA ASN A 327 19.04 -14.57 -13.27
C ASN A 327 18.67 -14.32 -14.74
N THR A 328 19.67 -14.37 -15.67
CA THR A 328 19.41 -14.24 -17.11
C THR A 328 19.42 -15.58 -17.85
N LEU A 329 19.70 -16.67 -17.16
CA LEU A 329 19.63 -18.02 -17.74
C LEU A 329 18.19 -18.37 -18.10
N VAL A 330 17.93 -18.59 -19.37
CA VAL A 330 16.64 -19.05 -19.89
C VAL A 330 16.76 -20.49 -20.34
N PHE A 331 16.05 -21.39 -19.69
CA PHE A 331 15.98 -22.79 -20.11
C PHE A 331 14.86 -22.96 -21.13
N ARG A 332 15.21 -23.38 -22.35
CA ARG A 332 14.25 -23.87 -23.34
C ARG A 332 14.18 -25.38 -23.30
N VAL A 333 13.03 -25.92 -22.92
CA VAL A 333 12.75 -27.34 -23.09
C VAL A 333 12.15 -27.51 -24.49
N ARG A 334 12.87 -28.18 -25.39
CA ARG A 334 12.33 -28.64 -26.66
C ARG A 334 11.81 -30.05 -26.51
N TYR A 335 10.55 -30.24 -26.82
CA TYR A 335 10.01 -31.58 -27.00
C TYR A 335 10.49 -32.10 -28.35
N GLY A 336 11.33 -33.14 -28.34
CA GLY A 336 11.68 -33.87 -29.55
C GLY A 336 10.60 -34.90 -29.90
N THR A 337 10.47 -35.26 -31.16
CA THR A 337 9.67 -36.39 -31.62
C THR A 337 10.26 -37.67 -31.04
N GLY A 338 9.62 -38.23 -29.99
CA GLY A 338 10.10 -39.42 -29.34
C GLY A 338 10.39 -39.32 -27.85
N PHE A 339 9.75 -38.38 -27.14
CA PHE A 339 9.90 -38.18 -25.68
C PHE A 339 11.32 -37.82 -25.16
N ASN A 340 12.24 -37.45 -26.05
CA ASN A 340 13.54 -36.95 -25.64
C ASN A 340 13.44 -35.44 -25.36
N PHE A 341 13.70 -35.05 -24.12
CA PHE A 341 13.80 -33.65 -23.70
C PHE A 341 15.24 -33.19 -23.95
N HIS A 342 15.41 -32.17 -24.81
CA HIS A 342 16.67 -31.45 -24.89
C HIS A 342 16.50 -30.13 -24.13
N ILE A 343 17.28 -29.97 -23.07
CA ILE A 343 17.39 -28.70 -22.36
C ILE A 343 18.42 -27.86 -23.12
N ILE A 344 17.98 -26.74 -23.67
CA ILE A 344 18.87 -25.77 -24.31
C ILE A 344 18.98 -24.58 -23.35
N GLU A 345 20.17 -24.34 -22.89
CA GLU A 345 20.50 -23.17 -22.12
C GLU A 345 20.73 -21.99 -23.09
N GLU A 346 19.96 -20.92 -22.92
CA GLU A 346 20.08 -19.71 -23.74
C GLU A 346 20.38 -18.52 -22.85
N HIS A 347 21.56 -17.92 -23.04
CA HIS A 347 22.00 -16.72 -22.38
C HIS A 347 21.57 -15.48 -23.18
N GLN A 348 20.87 -14.54 -22.58
CA GLN A 348 20.61 -13.25 -23.23
C GLN A 348 21.92 -12.44 -23.34
N GLY A 349 22.45 -12.35 -24.57
CA GLY A 349 23.61 -11.53 -24.91
C GLY A 349 24.96 -12.24 -24.96
N PHE A 350 25.03 -13.53 -24.65
CA PHE A 350 26.26 -14.33 -24.84
C PHE A 350 25.95 -15.69 -25.42
N TRP A 351 26.31 -15.92 -26.66
CA TRP A 351 26.40 -17.25 -27.23
C TRP A 351 27.68 -17.89 -26.72
N MET A 352 27.58 -18.86 -25.84
CA MET A 352 28.74 -19.69 -25.48
C MET A 352 28.79 -20.85 -26.46
N GLN A 353 29.66 -20.73 -27.45
CA GLN A 353 29.74 -21.64 -28.57
C GLN A 353 30.34 -23.05 -28.25
N ASP A 354 30.81 -23.30 -27.02
CA ASP A 354 31.55 -24.50 -26.62
C ASP A 354 31.00 -25.23 -25.39
N HIS A 355 29.67 -25.34 -25.22
CA HIS A 355 29.11 -25.90 -24.00
C HIS A 355 28.30 -27.18 -24.12
N ALA A 356 28.54 -27.98 -25.13
CA ALA A 356 28.04 -29.39 -25.13
C ALA A 356 28.56 -30.20 -23.93
N ASP A 357 29.73 -29.82 -23.36
CA ASP A 357 30.37 -30.55 -22.26
C ASP A 357 30.39 -29.82 -20.91
N ARG A 358 29.86 -28.59 -20.83
CA ARG A 358 29.74 -27.86 -19.58
C ARG A 358 28.28 -27.48 -19.30
N VAL A 359 27.51 -28.47 -18.97
CA VAL A 359 26.26 -28.23 -18.27
C VAL A 359 26.61 -27.78 -16.87
N MET A 360 26.91 -26.52 -16.71
CA MET A 360 26.91 -25.89 -15.38
C MET A 360 25.46 -25.73 -14.98
N LEU A 361 24.87 -26.82 -14.61
CA LEU A 361 23.53 -26.83 -14.09
C LEU A 361 23.54 -26.15 -12.74
N THR A 362 22.67 -25.20 -12.60
CA THR A 362 22.49 -24.40 -11.40
C THR A 362 21.92 -25.21 -10.24
N SER A 363 21.47 -26.44 -10.47
CA SER A 363 21.06 -27.36 -9.43
C SER A 363 21.41 -28.82 -9.72
N LYS A 364 21.73 -29.60 -8.67
CA LYS A 364 21.89 -31.07 -8.73
C LYS A 364 20.68 -31.80 -9.32
N TRP A 365 19.50 -31.22 -9.18
CA TRP A 365 18.24 -31.79 -9.63
C TRP A 365 18.12 -31.77 -11.15
N GLU A 366 18.55 -30.71 -11.81
CA GLU A 366 18.52 -30.57 -13.27
C GLU A 366 19.50 -31.54 -13.94
N VAL A 367 20.70 -31.75 -13.34
CA VAL A 367 21.67 -32.76 -13.77
C VAL A 367 21.06 -34.19 -13.69
N THR A 368 20.40 -34.47 -12.56
CA THR A 368 19.82 -35.82 -12.33
C THR A 368 18.67 -36.09 -13.29
N GLN A 369 17.83 -35.08 -13.61
CA GLN A 369 16.74 -35.24 -14.57
C GLN A 369 17.25 -35.40 -16.02
N ALA A 370 18.27 -34.63 -16.42
CA ALA A 370 18.86 -34.78 -17.73
C ALA A 370 19.48 -36.16 -17.92
N ALA A 371 20.21 -36.67 -16.91
CA ALA A 371 20.80 -38.02 -16.94
C ALA A 371 19.74 -39.15 -16.99
N THR A 372 18.66 -39.03 -16.21
CA THR A 372 17.59 -40.04 -16.21
C THR A 372 16.76 -40.03 -17.50
N CYS A 373 16.67 -38.89 -18.21
CA CYS A 373 16.01 -38.86 -19.52
C CYS A 373 16.87 -39.45 -20.66
N GLN A 374 18.21 -39.49 -20.49
CA GLN A 374 19.11 -40.11 -21.48
C GLN A 374 19.21 -41.64 -21.36
N GLU A 375 18.90 -42.20 -20.17
CA GLU A 375 19.04 -43.66 -19.90
C GLU A 375 17.74 -44.44 -20.06
N SER A 376 16.64 -43.87 -20.51
CA SER A 376 15.41 -44.59 -20.79
C SER A 376 15.39 -45.07 -22.24
N PRO A 377 15.69 -46.34 -22.50
CA PRO A 377 15.62 -46.90 -23.85
C PRO A 377 14.18 -47.33 -24.14
N PHE A 378 13.34 -46.41 -24.62
CA PHE A 378 12.10 -46.74 -25.31
C PHE A 378 11.76 -45.68 -26.35
#